data_bbc4f346c25b0bf8b1abba809393e9bb
#
_entry.id   bbc4f346c25b0bf8b1abba809393e9bb
#
_cell.length_a   1.000
_cell.length_b   1.000
_cell.length_c   1.000
_cell.angle_alpha   90.00
_cell.angle_beta   90.00
_cell.angle_gamma   90.00
#
_symmetry.space_group_name_H-M   'P 1'
#
loop_
_entity.id
_entity.type
_entity.pdbx_description
1 polymer ?
#
loop_
_entity_poly.entity_id
_entity_poly.type
_entity_poly.pdbx_seq_one_letter_code
_entity_poly.pdbx_strand_id
1 'polypeptide(L)'
;MNIQKCAIVGCGAVGATAAYTLLGSGLFNELVLIDINQKKAEGEAMDIGHGVPFIHPVEIYAGTYEDLADAYLVIVTAGANQLPGESRINLTEKNVRIFQSIIPEIVRYNTECLLLIVANPVDILTTVVLRLSGFPPERVIGSGTVLDSSRFKYRLGEYIGIDHRNVHAFIIGEHGDSEVAVWSSATVSGIAVRDFCDELGIVFTREQMDEIVRDVKNSAYEIIEKKGATFYAVALAIRRIAEALIRDEHSLLTVSGYCSGAYEIEDVCIGLPMILGRDGIENIVEIPLNQLEKDNLHESANALKKILTDMGIN
;
A
#
# COMPACT_ATOMS: atom_id res chain seq x y z
N MET A 1 -23.32 4.94 5.69
CA MET A 1 -22.16 4.20 5.13
C MET A 1 -22.32 2.72 5.44
N ASN A 2 -22.19 1.86 4.43
CA ASN A 2 -22.28 0.40 4.56
C ASN A 2 -20.86 -0.17 4.78
N ILE A 3 -20.52 -0.51 6.02
CA ILE A 3 -19.19 -1.01 6.39
C ILE A 3 -18.80 -2.31 5.66
N GLN A 4 -19.76 -3.05 5.14
CA GLN A 4 -19.52 -4.29 4.41
C GLN A 4 -19.46 -4.10 2.88
N LYS A 5 -19.48 -2.85 2.40
CA LYS A 5 -19.35 -2.51 0.99
C LYS A 5 -17.98 -1.92 0.68
N CYS A 6 -17.33 -2.50 -0.31
CA CYS A 6 -16.05 -2.01 -0.84
C CYS A 6 -16.16 -1.82 -2.35
N ALA A 7 -15.57 -0.75 -2.84
CA ALA A 7 -15.44 -0.52 -4.27
C ALA A 7 -13.97 -0.52 -4.69
N ILE A 8 -13.71 -1.00 -5.90
CA ILE A 8 -12.37 -1.03 -6.52
C ILE A 8 -12.44 -0.25 -7.83
N VAL A 9 -11.72 0.87 -7.90
CA VAL A 9 -11.60 1.69 -9.09
C VAL A 9 -10.33 1.33 -9.83
N GLY A 10 -10.50 0.72 -11.01
CA GLY A 10 -9.44 0.14 -11.82
C GLY A 10 -9.42 -1.39 -11.75
N CYS A 11 -9.85 -2.07 -12.83
CA CYS A 11 -9.88 -3.53 -12.94
C CYS A 11 -8.67 -4.07 -13.72
N GLY A 12 -7.49 -3.48 -13.49
CA GLY A 12 -6.21 -4.02 -13.98
C GLY A 12 -5.81 -5.29 -13.20
N ALA A 13 -4.60 -5.80 -13.46
CA ALA A 13 -4.10 -7.01 -12.79
C ALA A 13 -4.15 -6.90 -11.25
N VAL A 14 -3.83 -5.71 -10.71
CA VAL A 14 -3.88 -5.47 -9.26
C VAL A 14 -5.32 -5.43 -8.77
N GLY A 15 -6.21 -4.64 -9.42
CA GLY A 15 -7.59 -4.48 -8.97
C GLY A 15 -8.40 -5.78 -9.05
N ALA A 16 -8.29 -6.53 -10.14
CA ALA A 16 -8.95 -7.84 -10.28
C ALA A 16 -8.45 -8.86 -9.23
N THR A 17 -7.11 -8.90 -9.00
CA THR A 17 -6.55 -9.80 -7.98
C THR A 17 -6.96 -9.35 -6.56
N ALA A 18 -7.04 -8.05 -6.30
CA ALA A 18 -7.54 -7.53 -5.03
C ALA A 18 -9.00 -7.89 -4.82
N ALA A 19 -9.86 -7.74 -5.85
CA ALA A 19 -11.26 -8.16 -5.80
C ALA A 19 -11.40 -9.65 -5.45
N TYR A 20 -10.67 -10.52 -6.15
CA TYR A 20 -10.65 -11.95 -5.86
C TYR A 20 -10.17 -12.26 -4.43
N THR A 21 -9.12 -11.59 -3.98
CA THR A 21 -8.55 -11.79 -2.64
C THR A 21 -9.52 -11.32 -1.54
N LEU A 22 -10.19 -10.19 -1.75
CA LEU A 22 -11.19 -9.66 -0.83
C LEU A 22 -12.46 -10.50 -0.82
N LEU A 23 -12.90 -10.98 -1.98
CA LEU A 23 -14.05 -11.89 -2.10
C LEU A 23 -13.83 -13.12 -1.18
N GLY A 24 -12.66 -13.76 -1.22
CA GLY A 24 -12.36 -14.93 -0.40
C GLY A 24 -12.09 -14.62 1.08
N SER A 25 -12.01 -13.35 1.46
CA SER A 25 -11.64 -12.94 2.84
C SER A 25 -12.79 -12.95 3.83
N GLY A 26 -14.02 -12.82 3.37
CA GLY A 26 -15.20 -12.64 4.23
C GLY A 26 -15.31 -11.27 4.90
N LEU A 27 -14.55 -10.27 4.45
CA LEU A 27 -14.56 -8.92 5.02
C LEU A 27 -15.76 -8.09 4.51
N PHE A 28 -16.17 -8.33 3.27
CA PHE A 28 -17.22 -7.56 2.60
C PHE A 28 -18.32 -8.49 2.08
N ASN A 29 -19.54 -7.99 2.10
CA ASN A 29 -20.71 -8.65 1.51
C ASN A 29 -21.04 -8.06 0.14
N GLU A 30 -20.46 -6.92 -0.21
CA GLU A 30 -20.69 -6.22 -1.47
C GLU A 30 -19.37 -5.67 -2.01
N LEU A 31 -19.04 -6.06 -3.24
CA LEU A 31 -17.85 -5.62 -3.97
C LEU A 31 -18.26 -4.99 -5.30
N VAL A 32 -17.93 -3.73 -5.49
CA VAL A 32 -18.21 -2.97 -6.72
C VAL A 32 -16.94 -2.81 -7.53
N LEU A 33 -16.96 -3.22 -8.78
CA LEU A 33 -15.84 -3.06 -9.70
C LEU A 33 -16.12 -1.93 -10.69
N ILE A 34 -15.23 -0.94 -10.72
CA ILE A 34 -15.36 0.24 -11.60
C ILE A 34 -14.11 0.34 -12.47
N ASP A 35 -14.30 0.44 -13.78
CA ASP A 35 -13.21 0.67 -14.73
C ASP A 35 -13.71 1.55 -15.88
N ILE A 36 -12.82 2.35 -16.45
CA ILE A 36 -13.13 3.15 -17.65
C ILE A 36 -13.55 2.26 -18.82
N ASN A 37 -13.05 1.02 -18.86
CA ASN A 37 -13.49 -0.04 -19.74
C ASN A 37 -14.56 -0.88 -19.01
N GLN A 38 -15.82 -0.44 -19.12
CA GLN A 38 -16.96 -1.09 -18.47
C GLN A 38 -17.05 -2.60 -18.79
N LYS A 39 -16.81 -2.99 -20.04
CA LYS A 39 -16.83 -4.41 -20.44
C LYS A 39 -15.77 -5.24 -19.71
N LYS A 40 -14.62 -4.64 -19.39
CA LYS A 40 -13.60 -5.30 -18.60
C LYS A 40 -14.07 -5.49 -17.16
N ALA A 41 -14.63 -4.48 -16.54
CA ALA A 41 -15.20 -4.58 -15.19
C ALA A 41 -16.29 -5.65 -15.12
N GLU A 42 -17.17 -5.70 -16.12
CA GLU A 42 -18.21 -6.73 -16.25
C GLU A 42 -17.61 -8.15 -16.35
N GLY A 43 -16.60 -8.33 -17.19
CA GLY A 43 -15.91 -9.61 -17.36
C GLY A 43 -15.24 -10.09 -16.07
N GLU A 44 -14.51 -9.21 -15.39
CA GLU A 44 -13.87 -9.52 -14.10
C GLU A 44 -14.92 -9.84 -13.01
N ALA A 45 -15.99 -9.06 -12.93
CA ALA A 45 -17.08 -9.31 -11.97
C ALA A 45 -17.78 -10.64 -12.23
N MET A 46 -18.02 -11.01 -13.49
CA MET A 46 -18.62 -12.29 -13.87
C MET A 46 -17.71 -13.46 -13.49
N ASP A 47 -16.44 -13.41 -13.87
CA ASP A 47 -15.48 -14.51 -13.63
C ASP A 47 -15.29 -14.73 -12.12
N ILE A 48 -15.00 -13.65 -11.38
CA ILE A 48 -14.88 -13.70 -9.91
C ILE A 48 -16.19 -14.14 -9.25
N GLY A 49 -17.34 -13.63 -9.72
CA GLY A 49 -18.68 -13.96 -9.21
C GLY A 49 -19.05 -15.42 -9.35
N HIS A 50 -18.56 -16.10 -10.39
CA HIS A 50 -18.78 -17.55 -10.55
C HIS A 50 -18.10 -18.37 -9.43
N GLY A 51 -17.18 -17.78 -8.67
CA GLY A 51 -16.55 -18.39 -7.48
C GLY A 51 -17.40 -18.30 -6.21
N VAL A 52 -18.42 -17.43 -6.16
CA VAL A 52 -19.27 -17.21 -4.96
C VAL A 52 -19.90 -18.50 -4.41
N PRO A 53 -20.39 -19.44 -5.24
CA PRO A 53 -20.96 -20.70 -4.71
C PRO A 53 -20.00 -21.58 -3.91
N PHE A 54 -18.66 -21.31 -4.00
CA PHE A 54 -17.64 -22.07 -3.27
C PHE A 54 -17.21 -21.43 -1.94
N ILE A 55 -17.75 -20.24 -1.63
CA ILE A 55 -17.39 -19.46 -0.45
C ILE A 55 -18.66 -18.96 0.29
N HIS A 56 -18.53 -17.91 1.09
CA HIS A 56 -19.66 -17.21 1.73
C HIS A 56 -20.40 -16.32 0.72
N PRO A 57 -21.68 -15.99 0.96
CA PRO A 57 -22.45 -15.09 0.10
C PRO A 57 -21.80 -13.69 0.02
N VAL A 58 -21.48 -13.26 -1.20
CA VAL A 58 -20.99 -11.92 -1.52
C VAL A 58 -21.64 -11.50 -2.83
N GLU A 59 -22.11 -10.26 -2.88
CA GLU A 59 -22.52 -9.64 -4.13
C GLU A 59 -21.31 -8.98 -4.78
N ILE A 60 -20.99 -9.34 -6.03
CA ILE A 60 -19.93 -8.71 -6.82
C ILE A 60 -20.48 -8.32 -8.19
N TYR A 61 -20.28 -7.07 -8.58
CA TYR A 61 -20.79 -6.56 -9.85
C TYR A 61 -19.94 -5.41 -10.39
N ALA A 62 -20.05 -5.17 -11.70
CA ALA A 62 -19.51 -3.99 -12.34
C ALA A 62 -20.47 -2.83 -12.12
N GLY A 63 -20.00 -1.78 -11.48
CA GLY A 63 -20.77 -0.59 -11.15
C GLY A 63 -20.27 0.69 -11.81
N THR A 64 -20.84 1.79 -11.36
CA THR A 64 -20.49 3.16 -11.72
C THR A 64 -20.08 3.93 -10.47
N TYR A 65 -19.68 5.19 -10.60
CA TYR A 65 -19.39 6.03 -9.44
C TYR A 65 -20.62 6.30 -8.54
N GLU A 66 -21.84 6.16 -9.05
CA GLU A 66 -23.07 6.28 -8.25
C GLU A 66 -23.15 5.18 -7.19
N ASP A 67 -22.61 4.01 -7.48
CA ASP A 67 -22.61 2.86 -6.56
C ASP A 67 -21.65 3.07 -5.37
N LEU A 68 -20.84 4.14 -5.37
CA LEU A 68 -19.98 4.51 -4.24
C LEU A 68 -20.75 5.17 -3.09
N ALA A 69 -21.99 5.61 -3.28
CA ALA A 69 -22.69 6.51 -2.37
C ALA A 69 -22.69 6.05 -0.90
N ASP A 70 -22.69 4.76 -0.64
CA ASP A 70 -22.67 4.18 0.71
C ASP A 70 -21.45 3.29 1.00
N ALA A 71 -20.48 3.21 0.08
CA ALA A 71 -19.30 2.39 0.25
C ALA A 71 -18.44 2.89 1.43
N TYR A 72 -17.97 1.95 2.26
CA TYR A 72 -17.06 2.24 3.37
C TYR A 72 -15.61 2.42 2.91
N LEU A 73 -15.15 1.55 2.01
CA LEU A 73 -13.79 1.57 1.50
C LEU A 73 -13.79 1.68 -0.03
N VAL A 74 -13.08 2.65 -0.55
CA VAL A 74 -12.82 2.80 -1.99
C VAL A 74 -11.34 2.61 -2.26
N ILE A 75 -11.00 1.55 -2.99
CA ILE A 75 -9.63 1.18 -3.33
C ILE A 75 -9.34 1.68 -4.74
N VAL A 76 -8.34 2.54 -4.90
CA VAL A 76 -7.96 3.09 -6.21
C VAL A 76 -6.68 2.41 -6.69
N THR A 77 -6.86 1.50 -7.65
CA THR A 77 -5.78 0.78 -8.34
C THR A 77 -5.60 1.25 -9.78
N ALA A 78 -6.48 2.16 -10.23
CA ALA A 78 -6.42 2.73 -11.56
C ALA A 78 -5.13 3.53 -11.75
N GLY A 79 -4.44 3.30 -12.85
CA GLY A 79 -3.20 3.98 -13.20
C GLY A 79 -2.61 3.41 -14.47
N ALA A 80 -1.77 4.19 -15.13
CA ALA A 80 -0.98 3.72 -16.27
C ALA A 80 0.23 2.94 -15.76
N ASN A 81 0.60 1.87 -16.48
CA ASN A 81 1.86 1.19 -16.28
C ASN A 81 3.00 1.96 -16.96
N GLN A 82 4.19 1.86 -16.39
CA GLN A 82 5.39 2.42 -17.01
C GLN A 82 5.68 1.71 -18.33
N LEU A 83 5.87 2.48 -19.38
CA LEU A 83 6.28 1.96 -20.68
C LEU A 83 7.81 1.78 -20.73
N PRO A 84 8.32 0.84 -21.56
CA PRO A 84 9.75 0.71 -21.77
C PRO A 84 10.37 2.04 -22.23
N GLY A 85 11.39 2.53 -21.48
CA GLY A 85 12.05 3.81 -21.75
C GLY A 85 11.32 5.06 -21.24
N GLU A 86 10.16 4.93 -20.63
CA GLU A 86 9.43 6.05 -20.03
C GLU A 86 10.10 6.47 -18.70
N SER A 87 10.28 7.78 -18.52
CA SER A 87 10.80 8.31 -17.25
C SER A 87 9.76 8.18 -16.12
N ARG A 88 10.23 8.06 -14.86
CA ARG A 88 9.36 8.09 -13.68
C ARG A 88 8.52 9.37 -13.60
N ILE A 89 9.09 10.52 -14.00
CA ILE A 89 8.38 11.80 -13.97
C ILE A 89 7.19 11.76 -14.93
N ASN A 90 7.37 11.30 -16.17
CA ASN A 90 6.30 11.19 -17.15
C ASN A 90 5.18 10.24 -16.68
N LEU A 91 5.54 9.11 -16.07
CA LEU A 91 4.56 8.19 -15.47
C LEU A 91 3.78 8.87 -14.34
N THR A 92 4.48 9.61 -13.48
CA THR A 92 3.87 10.34 -12.36
C THR A 92 2.87 11.38 -12.88
N GLU A 93 3.26 12.22 -13.84
CA GLU A 93 2.36 13.22 -14.46
C GLU A 93 1.12 12.56 -15.07
N LYS A 94 1.31 11.44 -15.78
CA LYS A 94 0.21 10.69 -16.37
C LYS A 94 -0.77 10.20 -15.31
N ASN A 95 -0.26 9.61 -14.23
CA ASN A 95 -1.09 9.09 -13.15
C ASN A 95 -1.76 10.20 -12.34
N VAL A 96 -1.09 11.32 -12.10
CA VAL A 96 -1.74 12.51 -11.49
C VAL A 96 -2.93 12.98 -12.32
N ARG A 97 -2.82 13.06 -13.66
CA ARG A 97 -3.96 13.42 -14.52
C ARG A 97 -5.11 12.42 -14.45
N ILE A 98 -4.80 11.13 -14.35
CA ILE A 98 -5.83 10.08 -14.14
C ILE A 98 -6.53 10.31 -12.79
N PHE A 99 -5.80 10.58 -11.72
CA PHE A 99 -6.37 10.84 -10.40
C PHE A 99 -7.18 12.14 -10.37
N GLN A 100 -6.77 13.17 -11.09
CA GLN A 100 -7.54 14.41 -11.26
C GLN A 100 -8.91 14.17 -11.92
N SER A 101 -9.08 13.10 -12.67
CA SER A 101 -10.38 12.72 -13.24
C SER A 101 -11.19 11.78 -12.34
N ILE A 102 -10.54 10.92 -11.55
CA ILE A 102 -11.18 9.91 -10.70
C ILE A 102 -11.67 10.52 -9.37
N ILE A 103 -10.80 11.26 -8.69
CA ILE A 103 -11.09 11.70 -7.31
C ILE A 103 -12.30 12.63 -7.22
N PRO A 104 -12.50 13.62 -8.10
CA PRO A 104 -13.72 14.44 -8.08
C PRO A 104 -15.01 13.63 -8.27
N GLU A 105 -14.97 12.57 -9.09
CA GLU A 105 -16.15 11.69 -9.27
C GLU A 105 -16.42 10.85 -8.01
N ILE A 106 -15.40 10.37 -7.32
CA ILE A 106 -15.57 9.69 -6.03
C ILE A 106 -16.20 10.64 -5.01
N VAL A 107 -15.62 11.84 -4.85
CA VAL A 107 -16.08 12.85 -3.88
C VAL A 107 -17.52 13.31 -4.17
N ARG A 108 -17.91 13.36 -5.45
CA ARG A 108 -19.27 13.73 -5.85
C ARG A 108 -20.33 12.82 -5.25
N TYR A 109 -20.04 11.53 -5.12
CA TYR A 109 -21.01 10.53 -4.65
C TYR A 109 -20.76 10.11 -3.20
N ASN A 110 -19.53 10.21 -2.69
CA ASN A 110 -19.20 9.80 -1.33
C ASN A 110 -18.10 10.68 -0.72
N THR A 111 -18.41 11.38 0.35
CA THR A 111 -17.48 12.24 1.10
C THR A 111 -17.05 11.63 2.44
N GLU A 112 -17.50 10.42 2.76
CA GLU A 112 -17.30 9.80 4.06
C GLU A 112 -16.49 8.50 4.03
N CYS A 113 -16.27 7.93 2.84
CA CYS A 113 -15.52 6.68 2.68
C CYS A 113 -14.05 6.84 3.10
N LEU A 114 -13.40 5.70 3.34
CA LEU A 114 -11.95 5.62 3.38
C LEU A 114 -11.42 5.43 1.95
N LEU A 115 -10.36 6.15 1.60
CA LEU A 115 -9.66 6.01 0.32
C LEU A 115 -8.37 5.23 0.53
N LEU A 116 -8.23 4.09 -0.15
CA LEU A 116 -7.00 3.31 -0.18
C LEU A 116 -6.35 3.42 -1.56
N ILE A 117 -5.22 4.10 -1.62
CA ILE A 117 -4.47 4.35 -2.84
C ILE A 117 -3.39 3.26 -3.02
N VAL A 118 -3.36 2.66 -4.20
CA VAL A 118 -2.45 1.54 -4.51
C VAL A 118 -1.62 1.80 -5.76
N ALA A 119 -2.11 2.64 -6.68
CA ALA A 119 -1.39 2.99 -7.90
C ALA A 119 -0.08 3.73 -7.59
N ASN A 120 0.94 3.51 -8.43
CA ASN A 120 2.26 4.12 -8.28
C ASN A 120 2.43 5.41 -9.10
N PRO A 121 3.23 6.36 -8.59
CA PRO A 121 3.95 6.36 -7.30
C PRO A 121 3.01 6.66 -6.13
N VAL A 122 2.87 5.68 -5.23
CA VAL A 122 1.80 5.67 -4.22
C VAL A 122 1.83 6.87 -3.27
N ASP A 123 2.99 7.27 -2.77
CA ASP A 123 3.12 8.38 -1.82
C ASP A 123 2.75 9.73 -2.45
N ILE A 124 3.19 9.95 -3.68
CA ILE A 124 2.83 11.13 -4.47
C ILE A 124 1.32 11.15 -4.74
N LEU A 125 0.76 10.02 -5.20
CA LEU A 125 -0.66 9.94 -5.51
C LEU A 125 -1.53 10.05 -4.25
N THR A 126 -1.09 9.53 -3.11
CA THR A 126 -1.78 9.70 -1.83
C THR A 126 -1.82 11.18 -1.43
N THR A 127 -0.70 11.90 -1.59
CA THR A 127 -0.65 13.36 -1.36
C THR A 127 -1.59 14.11 -2.31
N VAL A 128 -1.60 13.75 -3.60
CA VAL A 128 -2.51 14.32 -4.60
C VAL A 128 -3.97 14.07 -4.23
N VAL A 129 -4.31 12.85 -3.82
CA VAL A 129 -5.67 12.48 -3.42
C VAL A 129 -6.11 13.28 -2.19
N LEU A 130 -5.26 13.42 -1.19
CA LEU A 130 -5.56 14.22 -0.01
C LEU A 130 -5.95 15.65 -0.39
N ARG A 131 -5.21 16.25 -1.31
CA ARG A 131 -5.46 17.64 -1.76
C ARG A 131 -6.69 17.77 -2.65
N LEU A 132 -6.93 16.79 -3.54
CA LEU A 132 -8.06 16.82 -4.47
C LEU A 132 -9.38 16.47 -3.79
N SER A 133 -9.38 15.56 -2.82
CA SER A 133 -10.59 15.10 -2.15
C SER A 133 -11.09 16.08 -1.10
N GLY A 134 -10.18 16.81 -0.44
CA GLY A 134 -10.49 17.59 0.74
C GLY A 134 -10.92 16.74 1.94
N PHE A 135 -10.63 15.43 1.91
CA PHE A 135 -10.92 14.53 3.02
C PHE A 135 -10.00 14.81 4.21
N PRO A 136 -10.44 14.49 5.42
CA PRO A 136 -9.55 14.46 6.57
C PRO A 136 -8.36 13.51 6.32
N PRO A 137 -7.13 13.89 6.73
CA PRO A 137 -5.93 13.11 6.44
C PRO A 137 -5.99 11.64 6.85
N GLU A 138 -6.68 11.34 7.95
CA GLU A 138 -6.85 9.98 8.46
C GLU A 138 -7.65 9.07 7.52
N ARG A 139 -8.44 9.63 6.60
CA ARG A 139 -9.26 8.87 5.65
C ARG A 139 -8.58 8.62 4.30
N VAL A 140 -7.39 9.17 4.08
CA VAL A 140 -6.63 9.00 2.84
C VAL A 140 -5.38 8.18 3.13
N ILE A 141 -5.40 6.92 2.71
CA ILE A 141 -4.40 5.91 3.03
C ILE A 141 -3.76 5.43 1.73
N GLY A 142 -2.44 5.48 1.64
CA GLY A 142 -1.71 4.78 0.59
C GLY A 142 -1.25 3.41 1.08
N SER A 143 -1.15 2.43 0.20
CA SER A 143 -0.63 1.10 0.56
C SER A 143 0.80 1.16 1.11
N GLY A 144 1.52 2.23 0.82
CA GLY A 144 2.84 2.54 1.36
C GLY A 144 3.83 1.38 1.21
N THR A 145 4.59 1.16 2.26
CA THR A 145 5.63 0.12 2.33
C THR A 145 5.17 -1.15 3.07
N VAL A 146 3.84 -1.40 3.16
CA VAL A 146 3.30 -2.63 3.76
C VAL A 146 3.80 -3.88 3.04
N LEU A 147 3.82 -3.86 1.71
CA LEU A 147 4.35 -4.98 0.92
C LEU A 147 5.86 -5.10 1.06
N ASP A 148 6.60 -4.00 1.08
CA ASP A 148 8.06 -4.01 1.19
C ASP A 148 8.49 -4.52 2.58
N SER A 149 7.77 -4.14 3.63
CA SER A 149 7.94 -4.72 4.97
C SER A 149 7.66 -6.23 4.98
N SER A 150 6.68 -6.71 4.22
CA SER A 150 6.42 -8.14 4.06
C SER A 150 7.56 -8.85 3.33
N ARG A 151 8.11 -8.26 2.25
CA ARG A 151 9.29 -8.77 1.54
C ARG A 151 10.51 -8.84 2.46
N PHE A 152 10.70 -7.79 3.26
CA PHE A 152 11.81 -7.73 4.21
C PHE A 152 11.73 -8.85 5.25
N LYS A 153 10.55 -9.05 5.85
CA LYS A 153 10.28 -10.16 6.79
C LYS A 153 10.50 -11.52 6.12
N TYR A 154 10.05 -11.67 4.88
CA TYR A 154 10.20 -12.89 4.10
C TYR A 154 11.67 -13.22 3.87
N ARG A 155 12.45 -12.27 3.32
CA ARG A 155 13.88 -12.46 3.04
C ARG A 155 14.69 -12.72 4.32
N LEU A 156 14.37 -11.99 5.38
CA LEU A 156 15.03 -12.18 6.67
C LEU A 156 14.72 -13.55 7.28
N GLY A 157 13.46 -13.99 7.22
CA GLY A 157 13.06 -15.32 7.66
C GLY A 157 13.69 -16.45 6.85
N GLU A 158 13.80 -16.30 5.52
CA GLU A 158 14.54 -17.25 4.66
C GLU A 158 16.03 -17.32 5.04
N TYR A 159 16.66 -16.16 5.26
CA TYR A 159 18.07 -16.10 5.62
C TYR A 159 18.38 -16.79 6.95
N ILE A 160 17.53 -16.56 7.95
CA ILE A 160 17.68 -17.15 9.29
C ILE A 160 17.21 -18.62 9.33
N GLY A 161 16.32 -19.01 8.41
CA GLY A 161 15.71 -20.36 8.38
C GLY A 161 14.57 -20.54 9.37
N ILE A 162 13.75 -19.48 9.58
CA ILE A 162 12.60 -19.49 10.50
C ILE A 162 11.30 -19.11 9.83
N ASP A 163 10.17 -19.36 10.47
CA ASP A 163 8.86 -18.88 10.03
C ASP A 163 8.84 -17.34 10.02
N HIS A 164 8.54 -16.77 8.85
CA HIS A 164 8.52 -15.34 8.62
C HIS A 164 7.56 -14.56 9.55
N ARG A 165 6.55 -15.23 10.12
CA ARG A 165 5.61 -14.64 11.07
C ARG A 165 6.26 -14.27 12.41
N ASN A 166 7.42 -14.86 12.74
CA ASN A 166 8.20 -14.53 13.93
C ASN A 166 9.10 -13.31 13.74
N VAL A 167 9.21 -12.80 12.50
CA VAL A 167 10.03 -11.63 12.17
C VAL A 167 9.20 -10.37 12.29
N HIS A 168 9.65 -9.43 13.11
CA HIS A 168 9.10 -8.09 13.24
C HIS A 168 10.12 -7.09 12.70
N ALA A 169 9.84 -6.55 11.53
CA ALA A 169 10.74 -5.64 10.83
C ALA A 169 9.92 -4.73 9.91
N PHE A 170 10.40 -3.51 9.66
CA PHE A 170 9.73 -2.49 8.88
C PHE A 170 10.61 -1.95 7.76
N ILE A 171 9.99 -1.70 6.62
CA ILE A 171 10.47 -0.76 5.61
C ILE A 171 9.62 0.50 5.76
N ILE A 172 10.25 1.66 5.80
CA ILE A 172 9.61 2.98 5.91
C ILE A 172 10.13 3.91 4.82
N GLY A 173 9.58 5.12 4.72
CA GLY A 173 9.97 6.07 3.68
C GLY A 173 9.11 5.95 2.42
N GLU A 174 9.62 6.43 1.29
CA GLU A 174 9.00 6.27 -0.03
C GLU A 174 8.87 4.80 -0.39
N HIS A 175 7.74 4.41 -0.96
CA HIS A 175 7.64 3.12 -1.66
C HIS A 175 8.39 3.22 -3.00
N GLY A 176 9.67 2.91 -3.00
CA GLY A 176 10.56 3.05 -4.15
C GLY A 176 12.03 2.93 -3.79
N ASP A 177 12.90 3.59 -4.58
CA ASP A 177 14.35 3.43 -4.45
C ASP A 177 14.92 4.01 -3.15
N SER A 178 14.21 5.00 -2.55
CA SER A 178 14.64 5.64 -1.30
C SER A 178 14.00 5.03 -0.05
N GLU A 179 13.39 3.84 -0.15
CA GLU A 179 12.88 3.11 1.01
C GLU A 179 13.96 2.79 2.03
N VAL A 180 13.61 2.78 3.32
CA VAL A 180 14.52 2.61 4.45
C VAL A 180 14.20 1.36 5.23
N ALA A 181 15.12 0.39 5.27
CA ALA A 181 15.01 -0.77 6.13
C ALA A 181 15.40 -0.41 7.57
N VAL A 182 14.47 -0.62 8.51
CA VAL A 182 14.68 -0.30 9.92
C VAL A 182 15.28 -1.50 10.64
N TRP A 183 16.60 -1.55 10.69
CA TRP A 183 17.34 -2.60 11.36
C TRP A 183 17.41 -2.43 12.89
N SER A 184 17.41 -1.17 13.35
CA SER A 184 17.53 -0.85 14.78
C SER A 184 16.36 -1.37 15.63
N SER A 185 15.19 -1.59 15.04
CA SER A 185 14.02 -2.18 15.69
C SER A 185 13.62 -3.55 15.14
N ALA A 186 14.43 -4.14 14.25
CA ALA A 186 14.16 -5.47 13.70
C ALA A 186 14.42 -6.56 14.74
N THR A 187 13.41 -7.42 14.94
CA THR A 187 13.47 -8.50 15.95
C THR A 187 12.92 -9.82 15.41
N VAL A 188 13.35 -10.91 16.03
CA VAL A 188 12.76 -12.24 15.91
C VAL A 188 12.17 -12.61 17.25
N SER A 189 10.85 -12.70 17.32
CA SER A 189 10.13 -13.00 18.58
C SER A 189 10.57 -12.12 19.78
N GLY A 190 10.89 -10.83 19.49
CA GLY A 190 11.30 -9.85 20.50
C GLY A 190 12.80 -9.80 20.79
N ILE A 191 13.62 -10.69 20.21
CA ILE A 191 15.08 -10.67 20.30
C ILE A 191 15.62 -9.89 19.10
N ALA A 192 16.57 -8.97 19.31
CA ALA A 192 17.20 -8.26 18.20
C ALA A 192 17.77 -9.27 17.18
N VAL A 193 17.58 -8.99 15.89
CA VAL A 193 17.98 -9.93 14.81
C VAL A 193 19.44 -10.36 14.94
N ARG A 194 20.35 -9.44 15.27
CA ARG A 194 21.77 -9.74 15.43
C ARG A 194 22.00 -10.73 16.57
N ASP A 195 21.43 -10.46 17.76
CA ASP A 195 21.59 -11.32 18.93
C ASP A 195 20.99 -12.70 18.69
N PHE A 196 19.85 -12.76 17.96
CA PHE A 196 19.22 -14.02 17.57
C PHE A 196 20.11 -14.83 16.62
N CYS A 197 20.73 -14.19 15.64
CA CYS A 197 21.67 -14.84 14.73
C CYS A 197 22.93 -15.34 15.47
N ASP A 198 23.48 -14.52 16.36
CA ASP A 198 24.66 -14.88 17.16
C ASP A 198 24.39 -16.11 18.04
N GLU A 199 23.22 -16.19 18.67
CA GLU A 199 22.80 -17.35 19.49
C GLU A 199 22.72 -18.65 18.68
N LEU A 200 22.30 -18.56 17.41
CA LEU A 200 22.23 -19.71 16.50
C LEU A 200 23.53 -19.98 15.73
N GLY A 201 24.56 -19.17 15.92
CA GLY A 201 25.81 -19.27 15.16
C GLY A 201 25.66 -18.90 13.69
N ILE A 202 24.65 -18.10 13.33
CA ILE A 202 24.42 -17.60 11.97
C ILE A 202 25.27 -16.34 11.76
N VAL A 203 26.07 -16.35 10.70
CA VAL A 203 26.88 -15.17 10.32
C VAL A 203 25.94 -14.08 9.81
N PHE A 204 25.88 -12.94 10.51
CA PHE A 204 25.03 -11.81 10.14
C PHE A 204 25.81 -10.50 10.11
N THR A 205 26.50 -10.28 8.99
CA THR A 205 27.37 -9.11 8.78
C THR A 205 26.60 -7.97 8.09
N ARG A 206 27.24 -6.82 8.00
CA ARG A 206 26.71 -5.68 7.23
C ARG A 206 26.46 -6.03 5.76
N GLU A 207 27.31 -6.85 5.17
CA GLU A 207 27.17 -7.28 3.78
C GLU A 207 25.87 -8.08 3.54
N GLN A 208 25.54 -9.02 4.45
CA GLN A 208 24.26 -9.75 4.40
C GLN A 208 23.05 -8.83 4.60
N MET A 209 23.16 -7.85 5.51
CA MET A 209 22.12 -6.84 5.69
C MET A 209 21.87 -6.05 4.40
N ASP A 210 22.94 -5.58 3.76
CA ASP A 210 22.87 -4.80 2.53
C ASP A 210 22.35 -5.65 1.34
N GLU A 211 22.68 -6.94 1.31
CA GLU A 211 22.15 -7.90 0.33
C GLU A 211 20.64 -8.09 0.48
N ILE A 212 20.14 -8.32 1.70
CA ILE A 212 18.71 -8.46 1.98
C ILE A 212 17.94 -7.22 1.54
N VAL A 213 18.42 -6.03 1.88
CA VAL A 213 17.78 -4.76 1.47
C VAL A 213 17.76 -4.60 -0.04
N ARG A 214 18.86 -4.91 -0.71
CA ARG A 214 18.96 -4.88 -2.17
C ARG A 214 17.96 -5.83 -2.83
N ASP A 215 17.80 -7.04 -2.29
CA ASP A 215 16.85 -8.02 -2.78
C ASP A 215 15.40 -7.54 -2.60
N VAL A 216 15.08 -6.89 -1.48
CA VAL A 216 13.75 -6.29 -1.25
C VAL A 216 13.45 -5.24 -2.31
N LYS A 217 14.35 -4.28 -2.51
CA LYS A 217 14.21 -3.21 -3.52
C LYS A 217 14.06 -3.76 -4.95
N ASN A 218 14.83 -4.78 -5.30
CA ASN A 218 14.84 -5.36 -6.64
C ASN A 218 13.69 -6.34 -6.90
N SER A 219 13.01 -6.82 -5.85
CA SER A 219 11.97 -7.86 -5.99
C SER A 219 10.88 -7.51 -6.99
N ALA A 220 10.41 -6.25 -7.02
CA ALA A 220 9.38 -5.83 -7.95
C ALA A 220 9.87 -5.87 -9.41
N TYR A 221 11.09 -5.39 -9.66
CA TYR A 221 11.70 -5.37 -10.99
C TYR A 221 11.89 -6.79 -11.55
N GLU A 222 12.40 -7.70 -10.74
CA GLU A 222 12.59 -9.10 -11.12
C GLU A 222 11.25 -9.81 -11.43
N ILE A 223 10.21 -9.57 -10.61
CA ILE A 223 8.89 -10.14 -10.84
C ILE A 223 8.29 -9.62 -12.14
N ILE A 224 8.41 -8.31 -12.39
CA ILE A 224 7.91 -7.69 -13.62
C ILE A 224 8.66 -8.23 -14.85
N GLU A 225 9.98 -8.35 -14.78
CA GLU A 225 10.79 -8.95 -15.85
C GLU A 225 10.36 -10.39 -16.17
N LYS A 226 10.10 -11.20 -15.13
CA LYS A 226 9.79 -12.62 -15.29
C LYS A 226 8.34 -12.91 -15.70
N LYS A 227 7.36 -12.08 -15.30
CA LYS A 227 5.92 -12.36 -15.54
C LYS A 227 5.09 -11.15 -16.00
N GLY A 228 5.73 -10.03 -16.30
CA GLY A 228 5.09 -8.83 -16.85
C GLY A 228 4.47 -7.87 -15.83
N ALA A 229 4.06 -8.34 -14.66
CA ALA A 229 3.47 -7.51 -13.60
C ALA A 229 3.54 -8.19 -12.23
N THR A 230 3.49 -7.39 -11.16
CA THR A 230 3.34 -7.87 -9.78
C THR A 230 1.94 -7.53 -9.28
N PHE A 231 1.21 -8.49 -8.71
CA PHE A 231 -0.17 -8.29 -8.25
C PHE A 231 -0.63 -9.22 -7.12
N TYR A 232 -0.06 -10.40 -6.92
CA TYR A 232 -0.53 -11.33 -5.88
C TYR A 232 -0.24 -10.82 -4.47
N ALA A 233 1.01 -10.47 -4.18
CA ALA A 233 1.39 -10.03 -2.84
C ALA A 233 0.83 -8.64 -2.51
N VAL A 234 0.70 -7.74 -3.50
CA VAL A 234 0.04 -6.45 -3.28
C VAL A 234 -1.45 -6.62 -2.95
N ALA A 235 -2.14 -7.59 -3.57
CA ALA A 235 -3.53 -7.89 -3.21
C ALA A 235 -3.67 -8.40 -1.77
N LEU A 236 -2.70 -9.18 -1.28
CA LEU A 236 -2.64 -9.58 0.13
C LEU A 236 -2.34 -8.40 1.07
N ALA A 237 -1.49 -7.45 0.65
CA ALA A 237 -1.26 -6.22 1.40
C ALA A 237 -2.53 -5.36 1.49
N ILE A 238 -3.26 -5.20 0.38
CA ILE A 238 -4.57 -4.54 0.34
C ILE A 238 -5.55 -5.22 1.31
N ARG A 239 -5.66 -6.55 1.24
CA ARG A 239 -6.50 -7.32 2.16
C ARG A 239 -6.10 -7.08 3.62
N ARG A 240 -4.82 -7.06 3.94
CA ARG A 240 -4.34 -6.84 5.31
C ARG A 240 -4.70 -5.45 5.83
N ILE A 241 -4.60 -4.42 4.98
CA ILE A 241 -5.04 -3.06 5.33
C ILE A 241 -6.56 -3.03 5.52
N ALA A 242 -7.32 -3.58 4.57
CA ALA A 242 -8.78 -3.64 4.68
C ALA A 242 -9.24 -4.41 5.93
N GLU A 243 -8.56 -5.48 6.30
CA GLU A 243 -8.85 -6.27 7.50
C GLU A 243 -8.66 -5.45 8.78
N ALA A 244 -7.56 -4.69 8.87
CA ALA A 244 -7.30 -3.79 10.01
C ALA A 244 -8.41 -2.75 10.18
N LEU A 245 -8.86 -2.14 9.07
CA LEU A 245 -9.91 -1.13 9.06
C LEU A 245 -11.28 -1.72 9.43
N ILE A 246 -11.68 -2.80 8.77
CA ILE A 246 -13.02 -3.40 8.95
C ILE A 246 -13.20 -4.00 10.35
N ARG A 247 -12.15 -4.67 10.86
CA ARG A 247 -12.20 -5.33 12.17
C ARG A 247 -11.86 -4.41 13.32
N ASP A 248 -11.49 -3.16 13.03
CA ASP A 248 -11.10 -2.19 14.07
C ASP A 248 -9.95 -2.71 14.92
N GLU A 249 -8.89 -3.22 14.26
CA GLU A 249 -7.87 -4.00 14.95
C GLU A 249 -6.83 -3.15 15.68
N HIS A 250 -6.77 -1.85 15.42
CA HIS A 250 -5.69 -0.95 15.85
C HIS A 250 -4.30 -1.49 15.48
N SER A 251 -4.21 -2.04 14.27
CA SER A 251 -2.99 -2.68 13.78
C SER A 251 -1.96 -1.67 13.34
N LEU A 252 -0.70 -1.93 13.70
CA LEU A 252 0.46 -1.14 13.26
C LEU A 252 0.93 -1.64 11.89
N LEU A 253 0.75 -0.80 10.85
CA LEU A 253 1.17 -1.08 9.48
C LEU A 253 1.94 0.10 8.89
N THR A 254 2.88 -0.16 8.00
CA THR A 254 3.68 0.89 7.32
C THR A 254 2.95 1.42 6.09
N VAL A 255 1.76 1.98 6.29
CA VAL A 255 0.98 2.64 5.24
C VAL A 255 1.52 4.02 4.93
N SER A 256 1.22 4.54 3.74
CA SER A 256 1.48 5.93 3.38
C SER A 256 0.34 6.80 3.87
N GLY A 257 0.63 7.72 4.76
CA GLY A 257 -0.31 8.70 5.29
C GLY A 257 0.33 10.06 5.43
N TYR A 258 -0.50 11.08 5.62
CA TYR A 258 -0.03 12.45 5.77
C TYR A 258 0.79 12.61 7.05
N CYS A 259 2.03 13.03 6.89
CA CYS A 259 2.94 13.31 7.99
C CYS A 259 2.97 14.81 8.28
N SER A 260 2.72 15.15 9.54
CA SER A 260 2.75 16.52 10.05
C SER A 260 3.45 16.52 11.42
N GLY A 261 4.78 16.42 11.41
CA GLY A 261 5.64 16.53 12.59
C GLY A 261 6.38 15.27 13.01
N ALA A 262 5.88 14.07 12.72
CA ALA A 262 6.59 12.85 13.06
C ALA A 262 7.97 12.78 12.38
N TYR A 263 9.00 12.42 13.14
CA TYR A 263 10.39 12.44 12.69
C TYR A 263 10.84 13.78 12.09
N GLU A 264 10.22 14.89 12.49
CA GLU A 264 10.47 16.25 11.94
C GLU A 264 10.15 16.36 10.43
N ILE A 265 9.24 15.49 9.92
CA ILE A 265 8.77 15.50 8.53
C ILE A 265 7.40 16.18 8.48
N GLU A 266 7.22 17.08 7.52
CA GLU A 266 6.01 17.89 7.32
C GLU A 266 5.50 17.76 5.88
N ASP A 267 4.21 17.95 5.69
CA ASP A 267 3.57 18.23 4.39
C ASP A 267 3.79 17.20 3.27
N VAL A 268 3.83 15.91 3.60
CA VAL A 268 3.96 14.83 2.63
C VAL A 268 3.29 13.56 3.13
N CYS A 269 2.68 12.79 2.22
CA CYS A 269 2.32 11.41 2.52
C CYS A 269 3.53 10.51 2.29
N ILE A 270 3.82 9.67 3.27
CA ILE A 270 5.01 8.80 3.27
C ILE A 270 4.74 7.55 4.11
N GLY A 271 5.39 6.44 3.76
CA GLY A 271 5.28 5.18 4.49
C GLY A 271 5.91 5.25 5.88
N LEU A 272 5.08 5.22 6.92
CA LEU A 272 5.50 5.21 8.33
C LEU A 272 4.68 4.17 9.10
N PRO A 273 5.16 3.70 10.26
CA PRO A 273 4.37 2.87 11.15
C PRO A 273 3.16 3.65 11.66
N MET A 274 1.96 3.25 11.23
CA MET A 274 0.70 3.91 11.57
C MET A 274 -0.29 2.91 12.14
N ILE A 275 -1.02 3.32 13.15
CA ILE A 275 -2.12 2.55 13.73
C ILE A 275 -3.36 2.77 12.88
N LEU A 276 -3.96 1.68 12.42
CA LEU A 276 -5.19 1.67 11.62
C LEU A 276 -6.35 1.11 12.42
N GLY A 277 -7.40 1.89 12.52
CA GLY A 277 -8.69 1.50 13.05
C GLY A 277 -9.83 1.77 12.07
N ARG A 278 -11.05 1.66 12.54
CA ARG A 278 -12.26 1.76 11.69
C ARG A 278 -12.42 3.10 10.98
N ASP A 279 -11.92 4.18 11.55
CA ASP A 279 -12.05 5.52 10.99
C ASP A 279 -10.84 5.93 10.13
N GLY A 280 -9.88 5.01 9.93
CA GLY A 280 -8.68 5.21 9.13
C GLY A 280 -7.40 5.20 9.94
N ILE A 281 -6.49 6.15 9.67
CA ILE A 281 -5.22 6.31 10.40
C ILE A 281 -5.51 7.02 11.73
N GLU A 282 -5.19 6.37 12.84
CA GLU A 282 -5.41 6.94 14.18
C GLU A 282 -4.17 7.68 14.69
N ASN A 283 -3.00 7.10 14.51
CA ASN A 283 -1.75 7.66 15.00
C ASN A 283 -0.56 7.24 14.16
N ILE A 284 0.46 8.08 14.08
CA ILE A 284 1.80 7.72 13.61
C ILE A 284 2.63 7.31 14.83
N VAL A 285 3.30 6.18 14.75
CA VAL A 285 4.16 5.68 15.83
C VAL A 285 5.62 5.89 15.46
N GLU A 286 6.29 6.75 16.18
CA GLU A 286 7.73 6.93 16.02
C GLU A 286 8.49 5.78 16.70
N ILE A 287 8.94 4.81 15.89
CA ILE A 287 9.77 3.73 16.36
C ILE A 287 11.24 4.19 16.49
N PRO A 288 12.04 3.57 17.37
CA PRO A 288 13.45 3.94 17.49
C PRO A 288 14.21 3.73 16.19
N LEU A 289 14.86 4.79 15.71
CA LEU A 289 15.74 4.80 14.54
C LEU A 289 17.15 5.19 14.97
N ASN A 290 18.17 4.57 14.39
CA ASN A 290 19.52 5.08 14.49
C ASN A 290 19.73 6.32 13.59
N GLN A 291 20.87 7.02 13.73
CA GLN A 291 21.08 8.27 13.00
C GLN A 291 21.07 8.07 11.48
N LEU A 292 21.66 7.00 10.96
CA LEU A 292 21.66 6.71 9.52
C LEU A 292 20.27 6.44 8.98
N GLU A 293 19.42 5.73 9.73
CA GLU A 293 18.03 5.47 9.36
C GLU A 293 17.20 6.77 9.35
N LYS A 294 17.45 7.68 10.31
CA LYS A 294 16.82 9.01 10.32
C LYS A 294 17.23 9.85 9.13
N ASP A 295 18.54 9.91 8.85
CA ASP A 295 19.07 10.68 7.73
C ASP A 295 18.49 10.17 6.40
N ASN A 296 18.48 8.85 6.19
CA ASN A 296 17.89 8.23 5.01
C ASN A 296 16.36 8.49 4.90
N LEU A 297 15.64 8.49 6.02
CA LEU A 297 14.21 8.80 6.03
C LEU A 297 13.94 10.26 5.63
N HIS A 298 14.76 11.18 6.11
CA HIS A 298 14.70 12.59 5.69
C HIS A 298 15.03 12.77 4.21
N GLU A 299 16.04 12.07 3.69
CA GLU A 299 16.34 12.08 2.25
C GLU A 299 15.18 11.56 1.43
N SER A 300 14.54 10.47 1.87
CA SER A 300 13.34 9.90 1.24
C SER A 300 12.18 10.90 1.21
N ALA A 301 11.87 11.55 2.33
CA ALA A 301 10.82 12.57 2.42
C ALA A 301 11.13 13.78 1.51
N ASN A 302 12.38 14.23 1.48
CA ASN A 302 12.81 15.35 0.63
C ASN A 302 12.71 15.02 -0.86
N ALA A 303 12.99 13.77 -1.25
CA ALA A 303 12.81 13.31 -2.63
C ALA A 303 11.35 13.41 -3.08
N LEU A 304 10.40 12.98 -2.23
CA LEU A 304 8.97 13.09 -2.48
C LEU A 304 8.52 14.56 -2.58
N LYS A 305 8.93 15.41 -1.64
CA LYS A 305 8.61 16.84 -1.64
C LYS A 305 9.13 17.55 -2.89
N LYS A 306 10.32 17.20 -3.33
CA LYS A 306 10.90 17.74 -4.56
C LYS A 306 10.04 17.42 -5.78
N ILE A 307 9.62 16.14 -5.92
CA ILE A 307 8.75 15.73 -7.03
C ILE A 307 7.41 16.50 -6.99
N LEU A 308 6.78 16.63 -5.82
CA LEU A 308 5.54 17.38 -5.64
C LEU A 308 5.72 18.86 -6.06
N THR A 309 6.81 19.50 -5.63
CA THR A 309 7.14 20.89 -5.96
C THR A 309 7.38 21.06 -7.46
N ASP A 310 8.18 20.18 -8.07
CA ASP A 310 8.49 20.21 -9.52
C ASP A 310 7.21 20.04 -10.37
N MET A 311 6.19 19.37 -9.84
CA MET A 311 4.88 19.20 -10.47
C MET A 311 3.86 20.32 -10.14
N GLY A 312 4.25 21.32 -9.32
CA GLY A 312 3.35 22.39 -8.89
C GLY A 312 2.23 21.92 -7.95
N ILE A 313 2.45 20.80 -7.28
CA ILE A 313 1.53 20.24 -6.29
C ILE A 313 2.01 20.71 -4.91
N ASN A 314 1.56 21.88 -4.48
CA ASN A 314 1.93 22.51 -3.19
C ASN A 314 0.80 22.37 -2.16
#